data_7ee19bebb51a5396212bc3af95c59141
#
_entry.id   7ee19bebb51a5396212bc3af95c59141
#
_cell.length_a   1.000
_cell.length_b   1.000
_cell.length_c   1.000
_cell.angle_alpha   90.00
_cell.angle_beta   90.00
_cell.angle_gamma   90.00
#
_symmetry.space_group_name_H-M   'P 1'
#
loop_
_entity.id
_entity.type
_entity.pdbx_description
1 polymer ?
#
loop_
_entity_poly.entity_id
_entity_poly.type
_entity_poly.pdbx_seq_one_letter_code
_entity_poly.pdbx_strand_id
1 'polypeptide(L)'
;MKDVFIPIEPEVKDKPAEELLVGGVTRMTTIDFPDCLSAVVFIKGCPWKCVYCQNEDLQSREMNEGDGYVSWEYIDHFLDRRKGLIDGVVFSGGEPCVDPALPDAIKRVKEKGYKIGLHTGGMYPRRLRAILPYLDWVGLDIKAPLSDEAAYEKVVRRKGAAAKVRSSLEMLFL
;
A
#
# COMPACT_ATOMS: atom_id res chain seq x y z
N MET A 1 -25.45 3.34 6.83
CA MET A 1 -24.22 2.85 6.15
C MET A 1 -24.65 1.81 5.13
N LYS A 2 -24.41 2.01 3.84
CA LYS A 2 -24.74 0.98 2.84
C LYS A 2 -23.77 -0.19 3.05
N ASP A 3 -24.31 -1.41 3.06
CA ASP A 3 -23.48 -2.62 3.14
C ASP A 3 -22.72 -2.80 1.83
N VAL A 4 -21.44 -2.44 1.83
CA VAL A 4 -20.53 -2.73 0.69
C VAL A 4 -20.21 -4.21 0.72
N PHE A 5 -20.49 -4.89 -0.40
CA PHE A 5 -20.09 -6.28 -0.55
C PHE A 5 -18.55 -6.38 -0.59
N ILE A 6 -17.98 -7.02 0.43
CA ILE A 6 -16.55 -7.27 0.51
C ILE A 6 -16.29 -8.74 0.16
N PRO A 7 -15.59 -9.02 -0.96
CA PRO A 7 -15.23 -10.39 -1.33
C PRO A 7 -14.48 -11.11 -0.22
N ILE A 8 -14.66 -12.43 -0.13
CA ILE A 8 -13.94 -13.27 0.83
C ILE A 8 -12.45 -13.24 0.48
N GLU A 9 -11.64 -12.84 1.45
CA GLU A 9 -10.19 -12.91 1.41
C GLU A 9 -9.71 -13.88 2.49
N PRO A 10 -8.58 -14.58 2.25
CA PRO A 10 -7.97 -15.39 3.30
C PRO A 10 -7.70 -14.52 4.53
N GLU A 11 -8.05 -15.03 5.69
CA GLU A 11 -7.68 -14.39 6.94
C GLU A 11 -6.17 -14.48 7.11
N VAL A 12 -5.54 -13.33 7.33
CA VAL A 12 -4.09 -13.24 7.55
C VAL A 12 -3.88 -12.53 8.87
N LYS A 13 -3.17 -13.20 9.77
CA LYS A 13 -2.82 -12.64 11.08
C LYS A 13 -1.84 -11.48 10.88
N ASP A 14 -2.11 -10.35 11.53
CA ASP A 14 -1.20 -9.21 11.55
C ASP A 14 0.16 -9.61 12.14
N LYS A 15 1.20 -8.99 11.61
CA LYS A 15 2.60 -9.19 12.00
C LYS A 15 3.19 -7.88 12.51
N PRO A 16 4.27 -7.94 13.32
CA PRO A 16 4.98 -6.75 13.76
C PRO A 16 5.67 -6.04 12.59
N ALA A 17 5.84 -4.72 12.72
CA ALA A 17 6.42 -3.87 11.68
C ALA A 17 7.85 -4.28 11.27
N GLU A 18 8.59 -4.94 12.17
CA GLU A 18 9.92 -5.50 11.90
C GLU A 18 9.93 -6.55 10.78
N GLU A 19 8.77 -7.16 10.50
CA GLU A 19 8.60 -8.13 9.40
C GLU A 19 8.12 -7.48 8.09
N LEU A 20 7.95 -6.15 8.05
CA LEU A 20 7.55 -5.44 6.84
C LEU A 20 8.63 -5.56 5.76
N LEU A 21 8.26 -6.07 4.59
CA LEU A 21 9.19 -6.23 3.48
C LEU A 21 9.31 -4.93 2.68
N VAL A 22 10.33 -4.13 2.98
CA VAL A 22 10.57 -2.85 2.32
C VAL A 22 11.66 -2.97 1.27
N GLY A 23 11.31 -2.67 0.02
CA GLY A 23 12.22 -2.66 -1.12
C GLY A 23 12.93 -1.33 -1.35
N GLY A 24 12.50 -0.25 -0.70
CA GLY A 24 13.14 1.05 -0.86
C GLY A 24 12.40 2.18 -0.15
N VAL A 25 13.07 3.33 -0.04
CA VAL A 25 12.51 4.54 0.57
C VAL A 25 12.89 5.77 -0.25
N THR A 26 11.90 6.55 -0.66
CA THR A 26 12.10 7.94 -1.09
C THR A 26 12.06 8.83 0.14
N ARG A 27 13.18 9.48 0.43
CA ARG A 27 13.35 10.22 1.70
C ARG A 27 12.57 11.53 1.77
N MET A 28 12.17 12.08 0.62
CA MET A 28 11.42 13.33 0.51
C MET A 28 10.81 13.44 -0.89
N THR A 29 9.54 13.79 -0.93
CA THR A 29 8.76 14.02 -2.17
C THR A 29 7.66 15.04 -1.92
N THR A 30 7.28 15.76 -2.98
CA THR A 30 6.19 16.74 -2.98
C THR A 30 5.01 16.32 -3.85
N ILE A 31 5.08 15.14 -4.49
CA ILE A 31 4.09 14.72 -5.49
C ILE A 31 3.28 13.49 -5.09
N ASP A 32 3.71 12.74 -4.06
CA ASP A 32 3.09 11.47 -3.69
C ASP A 32 1.99 11.60 -2.64
N PHE A 33 1.87 12.78 -2.01
CA PHE A 33 0.83 13.08 -1.04
C PHE A 33 0.37 14.53 -1.23
N PRO A 34 -0.90 14.79 -1.64
CA PRO A 34 -1.39 16.13 -1.87
C PRO A 34 -1.17 17.04 -0.66
N ASP A 35 -0.64 18.25 -0.90
CA ASP A 35 -0.40 19.29 0.10
C ASP A 35 0.53 18.88 1.26
N CYS A 36 1.33 17.82 1.08
CA CYS A 36 2.24 17.31 2.10
C CYS A 36 3.65 17.10 1.54
N LEU A 37 4.65 17.53 2.31
CA LEU A 37 6.00 17.06 2.12
C LEU A 37 6.12 15.69 2.79
N SER A 38 6.38 14.65 2.01
CA SER A 38 6.30 13.27 2.51
C SER A 38 7.52 12.43 2.19
N ALA A 39 7.68 11.33 2.91
CA ALA A 39 8.53 10.20 2.50
C ALA A 39 7.67 9.09 1.92
N VAL A 40 8.23 8.27 1.03
CA VAL A 40 7.56 7.08 0.50
C VAL A 40 8.29 5.82 0.91
N VAL A 41 7.57 4.87 1.49
CA VAL A 41 8.05 3.53 1.84
C VAL A 41 7.49 2.55 0.81
N PHE A 42 8.37 1.93 0.02
CA PHE A 42 7.99 0.98 -1.03
C PHE A 42 8.01 -0.44 -0.50
N ILE A 43 6.84 -1.08 -0.46
CA ILE A 43 6.65 -2.43 0.06
C ILE A 43 6.78 -3.46 -1.07
N LYS A 44 7.50 -4.55 -0.81
CA LYS A 44 7.64 -5.68 -1.74
C LYS A 44 6.43 -6.60 -1.71
N GLY A 45 6.07 -7.08 -2.88
CA GLY A 45 4.97 -7.98 -3.13
C GLY A 45 3.82 -7.31 -3.84
N CYS A 46 3.35 -7.93 -4.92
CA CYS A 46 2.17 -7.52 -5.65
C CYS A 46 1.43 -8.74 -6.16
N PRO A 47 0.09 -8.84 -6.00
CA PRO A 47 -0.69 -9.93 -6.56
C PRO A 47 -0.87 -9.80 -8.07
N TRP A 48 -0.52 -8.65 -8.65
CA TRP A 48 -0.66 -8.32 -10.04
C TRP A 48 0.67 -8.40 -10.79
N LYS A 49 0.56 -8.64 -12.10
CA LYS A 49 1.67 -8.57 -13.06
C LYS A 49 1.25 -7.66 -14.22
N CYS A 50 1.00 -6.38 -13.88
CA CYS A 50 0.55 -5.39 -14.84
C CYS A 50 1.49 -5.31 -16.05
N VAL A 51 0.91 -5.25 -17.24
CA VAL A 51 1.68 -5.24 -18.50
C VAL A 51 2.57 -4.01 -18.69
N TYR A 52 2.35 -2.98 -17.89
CA TYR A 52 3.11 -1.72 -17.88
C TYR A 52 3.72 -1.42 -16.50
N CYS A 53 4.00 -2.45 -15.69
CA CYS A 53 4.58 -2.25 -14.36
C CYS A 53 5.94 -1.53 -14.47
N GLN A 54 6.08 -0.44 -13.73
CA GLN A 54 7.34 0.32 -13.66
C GLN A 54 8.26 -0.18 -12.54
N ASN A 55 7.72 -0.99 -11.61
CA ASN A 55 8.43 -1.47 -10.43
C ASN A 55 8.40 -3.00 -10.37
N GLU A 56 8.89 -3.67 -11.43
CA GLU A 56 8.85 -5.14 -11.52
C GLU A 56 9.63 -5.81 -10.38
N ASP A 57 10.71 -5.19 -9.91
CA ASP A 57 11.53 -5.66 -8.80
C ASP A 57 10.77 -5.70 -7.45
N LEU A 58 9.68 -4.93 -7.34
CA LEU A 58 8.81 -4.93 -6.17
C LEU A 58 7.67 -5.95 -6.23
N GLN A 59 7.51 -6.69 -7.34
CA GLN A 59 6.42 -7.65 -7.47
C GLN A 59 6.64 -8.90 -6.61
N SER A 60 7.88 -9.38 -6.51
CA SER A 60 8.22 -10.54 -5.68
C SER A 60 8.36 -10.16 -4.21
N ARG A 61 7.95 -11.07 -3.34
CA ARG A 61 8.27 -11.02 -1.91
C ARG A 61 9.57 -11.74 -1.57
N GLU A 62 10.18 -12.39 -2.54
CA GLU A 62 11.48 -13.04 -2.37
C GLU A 62 12.57 -11.99 -2.22
N MET A 63 13.49 -12.25 -1.30
CA MET A 63 14.67 -11.43 -1.08
C MET A 63 15.85 -12.17 -1.69
N ASN A 64 16.44 -11.62 -2.75
CA ASN A 64 17.65 -12.17 -3.35
C ASN A 64 18.89 -11.51 -2.73
N GLU A 65 20.03 -12.21 -2.79
CA GLU A 65 21.33 -11.61 -2.47
C GLU A 65 21.57 -10.39 -3.38
N GLY A 66 21.74 -9.21 -2.77
CA GLY A 66 21.93 -7.95 -3.49
C GLY A 66 20.68 -7.08 -3.62
N ASP A 67 19.50 -7.59 -3.28
CA ASP A 67 18.31 -6.75 -3.11
C ASP A 67 18.53 -5.77 -1.94
N GLY A 68 18.40 -4.49 -2.21
CA GLY A 68 18.53 -3.44 -1.20
C GLY A 68 17.38 -3.53 -0.18
N TYR A 69 17.55 -4.38 0.85
CA TYR A 69 16.59 -4.45 1.96
C TYR A 69 16.70 -3.25 2.87
N VAL A 70 15.57 -2.63 3.15
CA VAL A 70 15.47 -1.55 4.14
C VAL A 70 14.78 -2.11 5.38
N SER A 71 15.51 -2.19 6.50
CA SER A 71 14.93 -2.68 7.76
C SER A 71 13.93 -1.68 8.35
N TRP A 72 12.98 -2.18 9.12
CA TRP A 72 12.06 -1.32 9.86
C TRP A 72 12.80 -0.39 10.83
N GLU A 73 13.85 -0.88 11.49
CA GLU A 73 14.69 -0.08 12.37
C GLU A 73 15.30 1.15 11.66
N TYR A 74 15.76 0.99 10.41
CA TYR A 74 16.21 2.11 9.60
C TYR A 74 15.10 3.13 9.37
N ILE A 75 13.89 2.67 9.03
CA ILE A 75 12.73 3.54 8.79
C ILE A 75 12.37 4.28 10.07
N ASP A 76 12.30 3.59 11.18
CA ASP A 76 11.96 4.14 12.49
C ASP A 76 12.92 5.27 12.88
N HIS A 77 14.23 5.02 12.82
CA HIS A 77 15.27 6.03 13.07
C HIS A 77 15.27 7.17 12.05
N PHE A 78 15.00 6.86 10.78
CA PHE A 78 14.88 7.88 9.73
C PHE A 78 13.73 8.84 10.06
N LEU A 79 12.57 8.33 10.42
CA LEU A 79 11.40 9.13 10.76
C LEU A 79 11.65 10.00 12.00
N ASP A 80 12.30 9.47 13.05
CA ASP A 80 12.66 10.27 14.22
C ASP A 80 13.51 11.50 13.88
N ARG A 81 14.45 11.34 12.93
CA ARG A 81 15.28 12.46 12.45
C ARG A 81 14.57 13.42 11.51
N ARG A 82 13.41 13.04 10.97
CA ARG A 82 12.62 13.85 10.03
C ARG A 82 11.43 14.54 10.69
N LYS A 83 11.25 14.37 11.98
CA LYS A 83 10.17 15.01 12.73
C LYS A 83 10.22 16.54 12.57
N GLY A 84 9.11 17.12 12.11
CA GLY A 84 9.01 18.54 11.79
C GLY A 84 9.65 18.99 10.46
N LEU A 85 10.26 18.06 9.69
CA LEU A 85 10.82 18.34 8.37
C LEU A 85 9.97 17.78 7.22
N ILE A 86 9.18 16.73 7.48
CA ILE A 86 8.19 16.18 6.57
C ILE A 86 6.85 16.04 7.32
N ASP A 87 5.75 16.13 6.57
CA ASP A 87 4.38 16.12 7.11
C ASP A 87 3.81 14.71 7.19
N GLY A 88 4.23 13.84 6.29
CA GLY A 88 3.61 12.52 6.15
C GLY A 88 4.51 11.43 5.61
N VAL A 89 3.98 10.22 5.68
CA VAL A 89 4.58 9.01 5.10
C VAL A 89 3.56 8.33 4.21
N VAL A 90 3.97 8.02 2.98
CA VAL A 90 3.16 7.27 2.02
C VAL A 90 3.66 5.83 1.97
N PHE A 91 2.78 4.88 2.17
CA PHE A 91 3.05 3.48 1.88
C PHE A 91 2.64 3.17 0.45
N SER A 92 3.59 2.70 -0.35
CA SER A 92 3.48 2.44 -1.79
C SER A 92 4.26 1.16 -2.14
N GLY A 93 4.59 0.95 -3.41
CA GLY A 93 5.47 -0.14 -3.85
C GLY A 93 4.83 -1.07 -4.86
N GLY A 94 4.79 -2.37 -4.56
CA GLY A 94 4.00 -3.33 -5.30
C GLY A 94 2.52 -3.15 -4.98
N GLU A 95 2.03 -3.83 -3.95
CA GLU A 95 0.70 -3.60 -3.36
C GLU A 95 0.85 -3.65 -1.83
N PRO A 96 0.84 -2.50 -1.14
CA PRO A 96 1.11 -2.46 0.31
C PRO A 96 0.19 -3.35 1.13
N CYS A 97 -1.08 -3.43 0.77
CA CYS A 97 -2.06 -4.26 1.47
C CYS A 97 -1.79 -5.78 1.38
N VAL A 98 -0.79 -6.22 0.60
CA VAL A 98 -0.37 -7.62 0.60
C VAL A 98 0.39 -8.00 1.87
N ASP A 99 1.03 -7.02 2.53
CA ASP A 99 1.90 -7.28 3.66
C ASP A 99 1.14 -7.30 4.99
N PRO A 100 1.19 -8.40 5.76
CA PRO A 100 0.52 -8.49 7.05
C PRO A 100 1.12 -7.60 8.14
N ALA A 101 2.33 -7.06 7.95
CA ALA A 101 2.97 -6.13 8.89
C ALA A 101 2.56 -4.66 8.64
N LEU A 102 1.88 -4.37 7.52
CA LEU A 102 1.47 -3.00 7.19
C LEU A 102 0.61 -2.34 8.27
N PRO A 103 -0.39 -3.02 8.90
CA PRO A 103 -1.23 -2.37 9.91
C PRO A 103 -0.44 -1.89 11.13
N ASP A 104 0.53 -2.67 11.61
CA ASP A 104 1.39 -2.28 12.74
C ASP A 104 2.33 -1.13 12.35
N ALA A 105 2.93 -1.20 11.17
CA ALA A 105 3.78 -0.13 10.64
C ALA A 105 3.03 1.21 10.54
N ILE A 106 1.81 1.20 9.99
CA ILE A 106 0.96 2.40 9.89
C ILE A 106 0.69 3.00 11.28
N LYS A 107 0.30 2.17 12.26
CA LYS A 107 0.01 2.62 13.62
C LYS A 107 1.23 3.31 14.25
N ARG A 108 2.40 2.69 14.17
CA ARG A 108 3.65 3.25 14.71
C ARG A 108 4.03 4.57 14.05
N VAL A 109 3.87 4.70 12.74
CA VAL A 109 4.12 5.97 12.04
C VAL A 109 3.11 7.04 12.46
N LYS A 110 1.84 6.67 12.62
CA LYS A 110 0.80 7.58 13.13
C LYS A 110 1.08 8.05 14.55
N GLU A 111 1.55 7.17 15.43
CA GLU A 111 1.94 7.48 16.81
C GLU A 111 3.12 8.46 16.87
N LYS A 112 4.00 8.46 15.87
CA LYS A 112 5.06 9.48 15.73
C LYS A 112 4.53 10.86 15.31
N GLY A 113 3.24 10.97 14.94
CA GLY A 113 2.56 12.21 14.59
C GLY A 113 2.57 12.54 13.10
N TYR A 114 2.93 11.60 12.24
CA TYR A 114 2.87 11.77 10.79
C TYR A 114 1.47 11.56 10.23
N LYS A 115 1.15 12.27 9.14
CA LYS A 115 0.03 11.92 8.27
C LYS A 115 0.36 10.66 7.48
N ILE A 116 -0.66 9.83 7.21
CA ILE A 116 -0.51 8.57 6.51
C ILE A 116 -1.18 8.61 5.15
N GLY A 117 -0.39 8.47 4.10
CA GLY A 117 -0.86 8.23 2.74
C GLY A 117 -0.73 6.76 2.36
N LEU A 118 -1.59 6.29 1.49
CA LEU A 118 -1.53 4.95 0.91
C LEU A 118 -1.74 5.01 -0.60
N HIS A 119 -0.80 4.45 -1.37
CA HIS A 119 -1.04 4.11 -2.77
C HIS A 119 -1.39 2.63 -2.86
N THR A 120 -2.53 2.29 -3.45
CA THR A 120 -2.98 0.91 -3.57
C THR A 120 -3.75 0.67 -4.86
N GLY A 121 -3.64 -0.52 -5.42
CA GLY A 121 -4.53 -0.98 -6.48
C GLY A 121 -5.90 -1.45 -5.97
N GLY A 122 -6.10 -1.54 -4.67
CA GLY A 122 -7.38 -1.93 -4.07
C GLY A 122 -7.72 -3.41 -4.16
N MET A 123 -6.74 -4.28 -4.35
CA MET A 123 -6.94 -5.73 -4.49
C MET A 123 -7.37 -6.43 -3.20
N TYR A 124 -7.18 -5.78 -2.04
CA TYR A 124 -7.44 -6.33 -0.71
C TYR A 124 -8.43 -5.46 0.08
N PRO A 125 -9.73 -5.41 -0.29
CA PRO A 125 -10.71 -4.53 0.35
C PRO A 125 -10.87 -4.77 1.85
N ARG A 126 -10.77 -6.01 2.35
CA ARG A 126 -10.84 -6.29 3.80
C ARG A 126 -9.66 -5.71 4.57
N ARG A 127 -8.46 -5.84 4.03
CA ARG A 127 -7.24 -5.28 4.63
C ARG A 127 -7.23 -3.75 4.57
N LEU A 128 -7.65 -3.19 3.43
CA LEU A 128 -7.83 -1.75 3.29
C LEU A 128 -8.81 -1.22 4.34
N ARG A 129 -9.96 -1.88 4.54
CA ARG A 129 -10.95 -1.50 5.55
C ARG A 129 -10.35 -1.48 6.97
N ALA A 130 -9.49 -2.44 7.30
CA ALA A 130 -8.89 -2.53 8.63
C ALA A 130 -7.93 -1.36 8.94
N ILE A 131 -7.25 -0.83 7.93
CA ILE A 131 -6.29 0.27 8.09
C ILE A 131 -6.90 1.65 7.81
N LEU A 132 -8.06 1.71 7.14
CA LEU A 132 -8.71 2.96 6.70
C LEU A 132 -8.85 4.02 7.82
N PRO A 133 -9.16 3.67 9.09
CA PRO A 133 -9.26 4.64 10.17
C PRO A 133 -7.95 5.38 10.51
N TYR A 134 -6.81 4.87 10.05
CA TYR A 134 -5.49 5.46 10.30
C TYR A 134 -4.99 6.31 9.13
N LEU A 135 -5.65 6.21 7.95
CA LEU A 135 -5.22 6.89 6.73
C LEU A 135 -5.77 8.32 6.68
N ASP A 136 -4.93 9.24 6.25
CA ASP A 136 -5.31 10.62 5.96
C ASP A 136 -5.56 10.83 4.46
N TRP A 137 -5.03 9.96 3.61
CA TRP A 137 -5.22 10.00 2.16
C TRP A 137 -5.00 8.63 1.51
N VAL A 138 -5.76 8.36 0.45
CA VAL A 138 -5.64 7.13 -0.36
C VAL A 138 -5.61 7.49 -1.83
N GLY A 139 -4.53 7.14 -2.51
CA GLY A 139 -4.42 7.08 -3.97
C GLY A 139 -4.82 5.69 -4.46
N LEU A 140 -6.06 5.53 -4.91
CA LEU A 140 -6.55 4.29 -5.49
C LEU A 140 -6.27 4.25 -7.00
N ASP A 141 -5.47 3.29 -7.43
CA ASP A 141 -5.01 3.16 -8.81
C ASP A 141 -5.89 2.21 -9.61
N ILE A 142 -6.81 2.78 -10.38
CA ILE A 142 -7.74 2.03 -11.25
C ILE A 142 -7.06 1.76 -12.60
N LYS A 143 -6.79 0.49 -12.89
CA LYS A 143 -5.95 0.07 -14.03
C LYS A 143 -6.72 -0.09 -15.36
N ALA A 144 -8.04 -0.28 -15.31
CA ALA A 144 -8.92 -0.42 -16.47
C ALA A 144 -10.38 -0.13 -16.04
N PRO A 145 -11.34 -0.04 -16.96
CA PRO A 145 -12.75 0.13 -16.59
C PRO A 145 -13.23 -0.96 -15.65
N LEU A 146 -13.78 -0.57 -14.49
CA LEU A 146 -14.27 -1.52 -13.49
C LEU A 146 -15.52 -2.30 -13.93
N SER A 147 -16.21 -1.84 -14.99
CA SER A 147 -17.34 -2.52 -15.60
C SER A 147 -16.94 -3.68 -16.54
N ASP A 148 -15.66 -3.76 -16.90
CA ASP A 148 -15.13 -4.77 -17.83
C ASP A 148 -14.04 -5.61 -17.13
N GLU A 149 -14.48 -6.74 -16.53
CA GLU A 149 -13.56 -7.67 -15.83
C GLU A 149 -12.50 -8.26 -16.77
N ALA A 150 -12.88 -8.54 -18.04
CA ALA A 150 -11.94 -9.14 -18.99
C ALA A 150 -10.84 -8.14 -19.39
N ALA A 151 -11.18 -6.88 -19.62
CA ALA A 151 -10.21 -5.81 -19.87
C ALA A 151 -9.31 -5.61 -18.65
N TYR A 152 -9.86 -5.62 -17.44
CA TYR A 152 -9.12 -5.48 -16.21
C TYR A 152 -8.11 -6.62 -16.02
N GLU A 153 -8.58 -7.89 -16.18
CA GLU A 153 -7.73 -9.10 -16.11
C GLU A 153 -6.59 -9.06 -17.12
N LYS A 154 -6.86 -8.59 -18.33
CA LYS A 154 -5.84 -8.46 -19.38
C LYS A 154 -4.72 -7.51 -18.97
N VAL A 155 -5.03 -6.43 -18.26
CA VAL A 155 -4.07 -5.43 -17.81
C VAL A 155 -3.28 -5.93 -16.60
N VAL A 156 -3.96 -6.41 -15.55
CA VAL A 156 -3.31 -6.77 -14.27
C VAL A 156 -2.91 -8.24 -14.18
N ARG A 157 -3.33 -9.06 -15.15
CA ARG A 157 -3.09 -10.51 -15.23
C ARG A 157 -3.59 -11.28 -14.00
N ARG A 158 -4.73 -10.85 -13.46
CA ARG A 158 -5.35 -11.46 -12.28
C ARG A 158 -6.87 -11.45 -12.39
N LYS A 159 -7.48 -12.66 -12.31
CA LYS A 159 -8.94 -12.83 -12.32
C LYS A 159 -9.60 -12.23 -11.07
N GLY A 160 -10.82 -11.72 -11.25
CA GLY A 160 -11.61 -11.16 -10.16
C GLY A 160 -11.06 -9.86 -9.59
N ALA A 161 -10.18 -9.20 -10.30
CA ALA A 161 -9.54 -7.97 -9.81
C ALA A 161 -10.50 -6.78 -9.82
N ALA A 162 -11.27 -6.57 -10.90
CA ALA A 162 -12.18 -5.44 -11.01
C ALA A 162 -13.25 -5.43 -9.90
N ALA A 163 -13.82 -6.60 -9.57
CA ALA A 163 -14.80 -6.70 -8.48
C ALA A 163 -14.23 -6.29 -7.12
N LYS A 164 -12.99 -6.68 -6.81
CA LYS A 164 -12.31 -6.31 -5.56
C LYS A 164 -11.97 -4.83 -5.51
N VAL A 165 -11.44 -4.28 -6.61
CA VAL A 165 -11.14 -2.85 -6.72
C VAL A 165 -12.40 -2.01 -6.61
N ARG A 166 -13.51 -2.46 -7.20
CA ARG A 166 -14.82 -1.79 -7.03
C ARG A 166 -15.24 -1.75 -5.57
N SER A 167 -15.14 -2.87 -4.83
CA SER A 167 -15.44 -2.90 -3.40
C SER A 167 -14.57 -1.92 -2.61
N SER A 168 -13.28 -1.83 -2.94
CA SER A 168 -12.37 -0.86 -2.32
C SER A 168 -12.76 0.57 -2.65
N LEU A 169 -13.10 0.86 -3.91
CA LEU A 169 -13.55 2.18 -4.35
C LEU A 169 -14.84 2.61 -3.63
N GLU A 170 -15.85 1.74 -3.61
CA GLU A 170 -17.14 2.01 -2.96
C GLU A 170 -16.97 2.31 -1.46
N MET A 171 -16.03 1.62 -0.80
CA MET A 171 -15.71 1.84 0.62
C MET A 171 -15.10 3.22 0.89
N LEU A 172 -14.31 3.76 -0.04
CA LEU A 172 -13.66 5.07 0.12
C LEU A 172 -14.64 6.25 -0.01
N PHE A 173 -15.86 6.01 -0.52
CA PHE A 173 -16.92 7.03 -0.65
C PHE A 173 -17.99 6.94 0.43
N LEU A 174 -17.83 6.07 1.42
CA LEU A 174 -18.77 5.94 2.56
C LEU A 174 -18.30 6.72 3.78
#